data_3a0a0d5f60e2be7981659303d35b959c
#
_entry.id   3a0a0d5f60e2be7981659303d35b959c
#
_cell.length_a   1.000
_cell.length_b   1.000
_cell.length_c   1.000
_cell.angle_alpha   90.00
_cell.angle_beta   90.00
_cell.angle_gamma   90.00
#
_symmetry.space_group_name_H-M   'P 1'
#
loop_
_entity.id
_entity.type
_entity.pdbx_description
1 polymer ?
#
loop_
_entity_poly.entity_id
_entity_poly.type
_entity_poly.pdbx_seq_one_letter_code
_entity_poly.pdbx_strand_id
1 'polypeptide(L)'
;MRYLTSVDGGSPNRVFRNPNGDLYEIITLSDCEGLQDTSHPILEETWFPGYPWVVLHCASCLTHLGWRWENPGRIPSLFYGLIRERLVEKET
;
A
#
# COMPACT_ATOMS: atom_id res chain seq x y z
N MET A 1 -1.96 0.45 12.22
CA MET A 1 -2.38 1.47 11.26
C MET A 1 -2.12 2.83 11.87
N ARG A 2 -1.42 3.67 11.19
CA ARG A 2 -0.96 4.92 11.78
C ARG A 2 -1.71 6.12 11.23
N TYR A 3 -1.23 6.67 10.16
CA TYR A 3 -1.77 7.94 9.69
C TYR A 3 -2.18 7.81 8.24
N LEU A 4 -3.40 8.21 7.95
CA LEU A 4 -3.82 8.34 6.57
C LEU A 4 -2.98 9.42 5.92
N THR A 5 -2.54 9.17 4.70
CA THR A 5 -1.76 10.16 3.97
C THR A 5 -2.31 10.32 2.57
N SER A 6 -2.21 11.54 2.06
CA SER A 6 -2.60 11.85 0.70
C SER A 6 -1.38 11.81 -0.19
N VAL A 7 -1.49 11.11 -1.30
CA VAL A 7 -0.44 11.03 -2.29
C VAL A 7 -0.94 11.78 -3.53
N ASP A 8 -0.09 12.59 -4.13
CA ASP A 8 -0.41 13.37 -5.33
C ASP A 8 -1.70 14.22 -5.21
N GLY A 9 -2.04 14.62 -4.00
CA GLY A 9 -3.23 15.45 -3.76
C GLY A 9 -4.54 14.68 -3.78
N GLY A 10 -4.50 13.36 -3.91
CA GLY A 10 -5.72 12.55 -3.95
C GLY A 10 -6.21 12.14 -2.57
N SER A 11 -7.33 11.45 -2.55
CA SER A 11 -7.88 10.90 -1.33
C SER A 11 -7.00 9.78 -0.78
N PRO A 12 -6.87 9.63 0.55
CA PRO A 12 -6.18 8.46 1.11
C PRO A 12 -6.96 7.16 0.94
N ASN A 13 -8.18 7.21 0.46
CA ASN A 13 -9.00 6.03 0.22
C ASN A 13 -9.33 5.98 -1.26
N ARG A 14 -8.80 4.98 -1.97
CA ARG A 14 -8.94 4.88 -3.43
C ARG A 14 -9.20 3.46 -3.88
N VAL A 15 -9.76 3.32 -5.09
CA VAL A 15 -9.95 2.02 -5.73
C VAL A 15 -9.05 1.96 -6.96
N PHE A 16 -8.30 0.87 -7.08
CA PHE A 16 -7.44 0.62 -8.23
C PHE A 16 -7.74 -0.75 -8.81
N ARG A 17 -7.46 -0.89 -10.10
CA ARG A 17 -7.59 -2.17 -10.81
C ARG A 17 -6.19 -2.70 -11.11
N ASN A 18 -5.94 -3.98 -10.78
CA ASN A 18 -4.68 -4.60 -11.13
C ASN A 18 -4.70 -5.08 -12.59
N PRO A 19 -3.56 -5.54 -13.13
CA PRO A 19 -3.50 -6.01 -14.52
C PRO A 19 -4.44 -7.18 -14.83
N ASN A 20 -4.81 -7.96 -13.83
CA ASN A 20 -5.74 -9.08 -14.00
C ASN A 20 -7.20 -8.64 -13.97
N GLY A 21 -7.46 -7.36 -13.75
CA GLY A 21 -8.81 -6.83 -13.71
C GLY A 21 -9.46 -6.82 -12.33
N ASP A 22 -8.76 -7.26 -11.31
CA ASP A 22 -9.30 -7.24 -9.95
C ASP A 22 -9.27 -5.83 -9.38
N LEU A 23 -10.32 -5.46 -8.67
CA LEU A 23 -10.41 -4.17 -8.02
C LEU A 23 -9.98 -4.28 -6.57
N TYR A 24 -9.19 -3.30 -6.13
CA TYR A 24 -8.75 -3.21 -4.74
C TYR A 24 -9.07 -1.83 -4.21
N GLU A 25 -9.77 -1.79 -3.09
CA GLU A 25 -9.94 -0.55 -2.35
C GLU A 25 -8.80 -0.48 -1.35
N ILE A 26 -7.97 0.55 -1.45
CA ILE A 26 -6.81 0.69 -0.58
C ILE A 26 -6.89 1.96 0.25
N ILE A 27 -6.24 1.90 1.41
CA ILE A 27 -6.04 3.06 2.27
C ILE A 27 -4.55 3.36 2.26
N THR A 28 -4.17 4.61 1.98
CA THR A 28 -2.76 4.99 2.00
C THR A 28 -2.37 5.50 3.38
N LEU A 29 -1.25 5.00 3.88
CA LEU A 29 -0.76 5.26 5.22
C LEU A 29 0.68 5.71 5.17
N SER A 30 1.06 6.61 6.07
CA SER A 30 2.45 7.08 6.15
C SER A 30 3.34 6.09 6.88
N ASP A 31 2.76 5.22 7.70
CA ASP A 31 3.53 4.25 8.50
C ASP A 31 2.67 3.03 8.81
N CYS A 32 3.32 1.89 8.93
CA CYS A 32 2.65 0.64 9.24
C CYS A 32 3.64 -0.37 9.78
N GLU A 33 3.19 -1.22 10.71
CA GLU A 33 4.01 -2.23 11.34
C GLU A 33 3.47 -3.63 11.07
N GLY A 34 4.28 -4.64 11.32
CA GLY A 34 3.85 -6.03 11.24
C GLY A 34 3.75 -6.57 9.82
N LEU A 35 4.44 -5.94 8.89
CA LEU A 35 4.42 -6.33 7.47
C LEU A 35 5.77 -6.88 7.05
N GLN A 36 5.72 -7.76 6.07
CA GLN A 36 6.91 -8.40 5.51
C GLN A 36 6.96 -8.14 4.01
N ASP A 37 8.11 -7.71 3.51
CA ASP A 37 8.34 -7.54 2.07
C ASP A 37 8.41 -8.92 1.43
N THR A 38 7.64 -9.14 0.38
CA THR A 38 7.61 -10.42 -0.32
C THR A 38 7.90 -10.30 -1.81
N SER A 39 8.35 -9.14 -2.25
CA SER A 39 8.80 -8.96 -3.63
C SER A 39 9.93 -7.95 -3.67
N HIS A 40 10.59 -7.88 -4.83
CA HIS A 40 11.51 -6.79 -5.13
C HIS A 40 10.70 -5.57 -5.53
N PRO A 41 11.29 -4.35 -5.46
CA PRO A 41 10.62 -3.17 -5.98
C PRO A 41 10.34 -3.31 -7.48
N ILE A 42 9.12 -2.99 -7.88
CA ILE A 42 8.66 -3.11 -9.26
C ILE A 42 8.10 -1.76 -9.70
N LEU A 43 8.60 -1.22 -10.80
CA LEU A 43 8.10 0.04 -11.32
C LEU A 43 6.97 -0.15 -12.31
N GLU A 44 6.94 -1.28 -12.99
CA GLU A 44 5.95 -1.55 -14.03
C GLU A 44 4.55 -1.56 -13.44
N GLU A 45 3.63 -0.92 -14.14
CA GLU A 45 2.20 -0.90 -13.80
C GLU A 45 1.89 -0.38 -12.40
N THR A 46 2.78 0.48 -11.87
CA THR A 46 2.53 1.09 -10.57
C THR A 46 1.30 2.00 -10.64
N TRP A 47 0.52 1.98 -9.56
CA TRP A 47 -0.64 2.86 -9.45
C TRP A 47 -0.26 4.30 -9.13
N PHE A 48 0.94 4.52 -8.67
CA PHE A 48 1.45 5.85 -8.33
C PHE A 48 2.69 6.11 -9.18
N PRO A 49 2.53 6.77 -10.34
CA PRO A 49 3.64 6.98 -11.26
C PRO A 49 4.89 7.54 -10.58
N GLY A 50 6.03 6.94 -10.88
CA GLY A 50 7.29 7.31 -10.27
C GLY A 50 7.62 6.58 -8.97
N TYR A 51 6.70 5.76 -8.46
CA TYR A 51 6.92 5.00 -7.23
C TYR A 51 6.93 3.50 -7.52
N PRO A 52 8.08 2.84 -7.42
CA PRO A 52 8.11 1.38 -7.45
C PRO A 52 7.31 0.81 -6.27
N TRP A 53 6.72 -0.37 -6.48
CA TRP A 53 5.91 -1.01 -5.46
C TRP A 53 6.53 -2.32 -5.01
N VAL A 54 6.33 -2.62 -3.74
CA VAL A 54 6.77 -3.86 -3.10
C VAL A 54 5.54 -4.53 -2.50
N VAL A 55 5.38 -5.82 -2.74
CA VAL A 55 4.26 -6.58 -2.19
C VAL A 55 4.49 -6.82 -0.70
N LEU A 56 3.47 -6.61 0.10
CA LEU A 56 3.54 -6.79 1.54
C LEU A 56 2.54 -7.83 2.01
N HIS A 57 3.01 -8.69 2.90
CA HIS A 57 2.19 -9.69 3.57
C HIS A 57 2.26 -9.46 5.08
N CYS A 58 1.25 -9.96 5.78
CA CYS A 58 1.27 -9.95 7.23
C CYS A 58 2.42 -10.82 7.73
N ALA A 59 3.25 -10.30 8.62
CA ALA A 59 4.39 -11.04 9.14
C ALA A 59 3.96 -12.23 10.00
N SER A 60 2.74 -12.21 10.55
CA SER A 60 2.22 -13.29 11.38
C SER A 60 1.52 -14.37 10.59
N CYS A 61 0.59 -14.01 9.73
CA CYS A 61 -0.28 -14.99 9.07
C CYS A 61 -0.05 -15.08 7.57
N LEU A 62 0.85 -14.28 7.01
CA LEU A 62 1.23 -14.27 5.61
C LEU A 62 0.11 -13.90 4.64
N THR A 63 -0.98 -13.31 5.12
CA THR A 63 -2.02 -12.80 4.25
C THR A 63 -1.49 -11.59 3.47
N HIS A 64 -1.76 -11.55 2.17
CA HIS A 64 -1.41 -10.39 1.36
C HIS A 64 -2.24 -9.20 1.82
N LEU A 65 -1.59 -8.17 2.34
CA LEU A 65 -2.27 -7.02 2.92
C LEU A 65 -2.17 -5.76 2.06
N GLY A 66 -1.19 -5.68 1.16
CA GLY A 66 -1.07 -4.50 0.34
C GLY A 66 0.31 -4.32 -0.25
N TRP A 67 0.72 -3.06 -0.35
CA TRP A 67 1.97 -2.69 -1.01
C TRP A 67 2.63 -1.53 -0.30
N ARG A 68 3.93 -1.38 -0.52
CA ARG A 68 4.69 -0.21 -0.11
C ARG A 68 5.22 0.44 -1.38
N TRP A 69 5.11 1.75 -1.46
CA TRP A 69 5.67 2.55 -2.54
C TRP A 69 6.76 3.42 -1.97
N GLU A 70 7.88 3.51 -2.67
CA GLU A 70 9.03 4.23 -2.17
C GLU A 70 9.77 4.93 -3.30
N ASN A 71 10.06 6.22 -3.12
CA ASN A 71 10.92 6.99 -4.00
C ASN A 71 11.58 8.11 -3.19
N PRO A 72 12.88 7.97 -2.88
CA PRO A 72 13.57 8.96 -2.05
C PRO A 72 13.58 10.37 -2.63
N GLY A 73 13.39 10.51 -3.94
CA GLY A 73 13.36 11.80 -4.59
C GLY A 73 12.02 12.49 -4.61
N ARG A 74 11.03 11.94 -3.93
CA ARG A 74 9.67 12.49 -3.93
C ARG A 74 9.15 12.69 -2.52
N ILE A 75 8.06 13.46 -2.43
CA ILE A 75 7.35 13.71 -1.17
C ILE A 75 5.90 13.28 -1.36
N PRO A 76 5.37 12.32 -0.60
CA PRO A 76 6.10 11.54 0.40
C PRO A 76 7.09 10.59 -0.26
N SER A 77 8.20 10.30 0.43
CA SER A 77 9.21 9.39 -0.10
C SER A 77 8.86 7.92 0.13
N LEU A 78 7.96 7.67 1.04
CA LEU A 78 7.55 6.33 1.44
C LEU A 78 6.10 6.36 1.91
N PHE A 79 5.29 5.45 1.43
CA PHE A 79 3.94 5.27 1.95
C PHE A 79 3.47 3.85 1.69
N TYR A 80 2.41 3.47 2.39
CA TYR A 80 1.84 2.12 2.33
C TYR A 80 0.42 2.22 1.81
N GLY A 81 -0.01 1.22 1.03
CA GLY A 81 -1.41 1.08 0.66
C GLY A 81 -1.91 -0.28 1.09
N LEU A 82 -2.83 -0.32 2.01
CA LEU A 82 -3.36 -1.57 2.53
C LEU A 82 -4.76 -1.83 1.96
N ILE A 83 -5.02 -3.09 1.65
CA ILE A 83 -6.31 -3.52 1.11
C ILE A 83 -7.33 -3.44 2.23
N ARG A 84 -8.29 -2.54 2.10
CA ARG A 84 -9.20 -2.21 3.16
C ARG A 84 -9.99 -3.41 3.68
N GLU A 85 -10.49 -4.24 2.79
CA GLU A 85 -11.30 -5.39 3.18
C GLU A 85 -10.54 -6.45 3.96
N ARG A 86 -9.20 -6.38 3.94
CA ARG A 86 -8.36 -7.34 4.65
C ARG A 86 -7.87 -6.82 5.99
N LEU A 87 -8.27 -5.63 6.36
CA LEU A 87 -7.92 -5.04 7.64
C LEU A 87 -8.99 -5.39 8.65
N VAL A 88 -8.55 -5.81 9.82
CA VAL A 88 -9.46 -6.10 10.92
C VAL A 88 -9.29 -4.99 11.93
N GLU A 89 -10.38 -4.25 12.18
CA GLU A 89 -10.37 -3.28 13.24
C GLU A 89 -10.57 -4.01 14.54
N LYS A 90 -9.62 -3.82 15.43
CA LYS A 90 -9.78 -4.35 16.76
C LYS A 90 -10.48 -3.33 17.60
N GLU A 91 -11.67 -3.69 18.02
CA GLU A 91 -12.37 -2.90 19.01
C GLU A 91 -11.99 -3.41 20.36
N THR A 92 -11.52 -2.52 21.17
CA THR A 92 -11.13 -2.87 22.53
C THR A 92 -12.01 -2.16 23.52
#